data_e2732d20a6996d28c51a4c37fc0e8679
#
_entry.id   e2732d20a6996d28c51a4c37fc0e8679
#
_cell.length_a   1.000
_cell.length_b   1.000
_cell.length_c   1.000
_cell.angle_alpha   90.00
_cell.angle_beta   90.00
_cell.angle_gamma   90.00
#
_symmetry.space_group_name_H-M   'P 1'
#
loop_
_entity.id
_entity.type
_entity.pdbx_description
1 polymer ?
#
loop_
_entity_poly.entity_id
_entity_poly.type
_entity_poly.pdbx_seq_one_letter_code
_entity_poly.pdbx_strand_id
1 'polypeptide(L)'
;MVGGLYGSLGDLFLLTVYIEGNFLPYSNLIICLGLSVAVHLFLRRKKVRRTGSQPTTGWALGLAVGGMISLFLIFRLLQANKNDIGIELIATIILVALISPRAHALIFCRHGYGMLMGRRWSIVLRTFFWTALLLTALYSSFYLTRIWIFIIPPVLLAEKRAHDWVWAAVPRPARRRLRRIWSDASRSKTIEEE
;
A
#
# COMPACT_ATOMS: atom_id res chain seq x y z
N MET A 1 0.46 -0.15 15.53
CA MET A 1 -0.03 -1.40 16.12
C MET A 1 -0.54 -2.40 15.07
N VAL A 2 -1.56 -2.08 14.25
CA VAL A 2 -2.13 -3.03 13.27
C VAL A 2 -1.10 -3.57 12.27
N GLY A 3 -0.23 -2.75 11.73
CA GLY A 3 0.82 -3.17 10.78
C GLY A 3 1.89 -4.05 11.41
N GLY A 4 2.25 -3.77 12.68
CA GLY A 4 3.19 -4.62 13.42
C GLY A 4 2.60 -6.00 13.73
N LEU A 5 1.35 -6.06 14.19
CA LEU A 5 0.63 -7.32 14.39
C LEU A 5 0.49 -8.11 13.09
N TYR A 6 0.15 -7.42 11.99
CA TYR A 6 0.06 -8.04 10.68
C TYR A 6 1.40 -8.63 10.23
N GLY A 7 2.50 -7.87 10.38
CA GLY A 7 3.84 -8.36 10.08
C GLY A 7 4.23 -9.57 10.94
N SER A 8 4.04 -9.48 12.26
CA SER A 8 4.37 -10.56 13.19
C SER A 8 3.55 -11.82 12.97
N LEU A 9 2.26 -11.70 12.71
CA LEU A 9 1.40 -12.83 12.37
C LEU A 9 1.81 -13.44 11.01
N GLY A 10 2.08 -12.60 10.00
CA GLY A 10 2.56 -13.06 8.70
C GLY A 10 3.84 -13.87 8.83
N ASP A 11 4.77 -13.41 9.67
CA ASP A 11 6.04 -14.09 9.91
C ASP A 11 5.87 -15.41 10.66
N LEU A 12 5.08 -15.43 11.73
CA LEU A 12 4.78 -16.66 12.46
C LEU A 12 4.22 -17.74 11.52
N PHE A 13 3.33 -17.37 10.62
CA PHE A 13 2.70 -18.30 9.70
C PHE A 13 3.63 -18.71 8.55
N LEU A 14 4.49 -17.83 8.07
CA LEU A 14 5.50 -18.18 7.06
C LEU A 14 6.59 -19.09 7.61
N LEU A 15 7.00 -18.87 8.86
CA LEU A 15 7.94 -19.76 9.53
C LEU A 15 7.37 -21.18 9.64
N THR A 16 6.10 -21.30 10.02
CA THR A 16 5.40 -22.59 10.11
C THR A 16 5.35 -23.29 8.75
N VAL A 17 5.11 -22.55 7.68
CA VAL A 17 5.04 -23.09 6.30
C VAL A 17 6.41 -23.48 5.77
N TYR A 18 7.45 -22.74 6.08
CA TYR A 18 8.82 -23.12 5.71
C TYR A 18 9.26 -24.43 6.36
N ILE A 19 8.82 -24.68 7.59
CA ILE A 19 9.09 -25.95 8.32
C ILE A 19 8.28 -27.10 7.71
N GLU A 20 7.06 -26.85 7.23
CA GLU A 20 6.16 -27.89 6.67
C GLU A 20 6.31 -28.12 5.16
N GLY A 21 7.15 -27.35 4.45
CA GLY A 21 7.38 -27.52 3.01
C GLY A 21 6.22 -27.10 2.10
N ASN A 22 5.18 -26.47 2.64
CA ASN A 22 4.01 -26.03 1.89
C ASN A 22 4.16 -24.59 1.37
N PHE A 23 4.24 -24.42 0.07
CA PHE A 23 4.53 -23.15 -0.62
C PHE A 23 3.39 -22.09 -0.58
N LEU A 24 2.18 -22.46 -0.15
CA LEU A 24 1.04 -21.54 -0.04
C LEU A 24 0.55 -21.49 1.41
N PRO A 25 0.93 -20.45 2.16
CA PRO A 25 0.47 -20.30 3.52
C PRO A 25 -1.00 -19.88 3.55
N TYR A 26 -1.91 -20.82 3.74
CA TYR A 26 -3.35 -20.53 3.95
C TYR A 26 -3.57 -19.47 5.03
N SER A 27 -2.74 -19.49 6.05
CA SER A 27 -2.70 -18.52 7.13
C SER A 27 -2.41 -17.09 6.65
N ASN A 28 -1.50 -16.91 5.69
CA ASN A 28 -1.21 -15.61 5.10
C ASN A 28 -2.45 -15.06 4.35
N LEU A 29 -3.18 -15.92 3.66
CA LEU A 29 -4.43 -15.55 2.99
C LEU A 29 -5.49 -15.09 4.01
N ILE A 30 -5.62 -15.78 5.14
CA ILE A 30 -6.56 -15.40 6.22
C ILE A 30 -6.20 -14.01 6.77
N ILE A 31 -4.90 -13.75 7.02
CA ILE A 31 -4.43 -12.44 7.50
C ILE A 31 -4.71 -11.33 6.47
N CYS A 32 -4.44 -11.57 5.20
CA CYS A 32 -4.71 -10.62 4.13
C CYS A 32 -6.21 -10.33 4.00
N LEU A 33 -7.06 -11.35 4.15
CA LEU A 33 -8.51 -11.19 4.15
C LEU A 33 -8.95 -10.36 5.36
N GLY A 34 -8.46 -10.71 6.56
CA GLY A 34 -8.72 -9.97 7.79
C GLY A 34 -8.33 -8.50 7.68
N LEU A 35 -7.14 -8.21 7.13
CA LEU A 35 -6.67 -6.85 6.89
C LEU A 35 -7.59 -6.12 5.90
N SER A 36 -7.98 -6.77 4.81
CA SER A 36 -8.87 -6.16 3.80
C SER A 36 -10.24 -5.83 4.37
N VAL A 37 -10.79 -6.70 5.23
CA VAL A 37 -12.03 -6.45 5.95
C VAL A 37 -11.85 -5.32 6.97
N ALA A 38 -10.76 -5.31 7.74
CA ALA A 38 -10.47 -4.26 8.72
C ALA A 38 -10.35 -2.88 8.05
N VAL A 39 -9.65 -2.79 6.92
CA VAL A 39 -9.57 -1.57 6.10
C VAL A 39 -10.97 -1.14 5.63
N HIS A 40 -11.78 -2.08 5.15
CA HIS A 40 -13.14 -1.80 4.71
C HIS A 40 -13.99 -1.23 5.86
N LEU A 41 -13.97 -1.86 7.03
CA LEU A 41 -14.71 -1.42 8.19
C LEU A 41 -14.24 -0.06 8.69
N PHE A 42 -12.93 0.18 8.67
CA PHE A 42 -12.35 1.47 9.06
C PHE A 42 -12.80 2.60 8.12
N LEU A 43 -12.71 2.39 6.80
CA LEU A 43 -13.13 3.38 5.80
C LEU A 43 -14.66 3.56 5.76
N ARG A 44 -15.44 2.60 6.26
CA ARG A 44 -16.89 2.68 6.40
C ARG A 44 -17.36 3.53 7.59
N ARG A 45 -16.46 3.90 8.51
CA ARG A 45 -16.82 4.73 9.67
C ARG A 45 -17.57 6.00 9.24
N LYS A 46 -18.59 6.36 10.02
CA LYS A 46 -19.51 7.47 9.73
C LYS A 46 -18.77 8.78 9.46
N LYS A 47 -17.69 9.06 10.21
CA LYS A 47 -16.85 10.26 10.04
C LYS A 47 -16.17 10.30 8.67
N VAL A 48 -15.54 9.22 8.21
CA VAL A 48 -14.85 9.11 6.93
C VAL A 48 -15.84 9.16 5.75
N ARG A 49 -16.96 8.45 5.89
CA ARG A 49 -17.99 8.39 4.84
C ARG A 49 -18.70 9.72 4.62
N ARG A 50 -18.99 10.48 5.69
CA ARG A 50 -19.66 11.79 5.58
C ARG A 50 -18.83 12.84 4.84
N THR A 51 -17.50 12.78 5.00
CA THR A 51 -16.59 13.72 4.34
C THR A 51 -16.20 13.29 2.92
N GLY A 52 -16.55 12.07 2.48
CA GLY A 52 -16.11 11.53 1.20
C GLY A 52 -14.60 11.26 1.12
N SER A 53 -13.90 11.26 2.27
CA SER A 53 -12.43 11.17 2.35
C SER A 53 -11.89 9.74 2.31
N GLN A 54 -12.68 8.75 1.89
CA GLN A 54 -12.25 7.35 1.87
C GLN A 54 -10.94 7.12 1.10
N PRO A 55 -10.71 7.70 -0.11
CA PRO A 55 -9.45 7.49 -0.83
C PRO A 55 -8.24 8.07 -0.10
N THR A 56 -8.33 9.31 0.41
CA THR A 56 -7.23 9.96 1.14
C THR A 56 -6.94 9.30 2.48
N THR A 57 -7.99 8.89 3.21
CA THR A 57 -7.86 8.11 4.45
C THR A 57 -7.26 6.73 4.17
N GLY A 58 -7.66 6.08 3.07
CA GLY A 58 -7.08 4.82 2.62
C GLY A 58 -5.59 4.97 2.28
N TRP A 59 -5.22 6.05 1.59
CA TRP A 59 -3.82 6.37 1.32
C TRP A 59 -2.99 6.48 2.59
N ALA A 60 -3.43 7.32 3.55
CA ALA A 60 -2.72 7.53 4.80
C ALA A 60 -2.62 6.22 5.64
N LEU A 61 -3.72 5.44 5.70
CA LEU A 61 -3.73 4.16 6.38
C LEU A 61 -2.75 3.17 5.72
N GLY A 62 -2.70 3.14 4.39
CA GLY A 62 -1.81 2.28 3.64
C GLY A 62 -0.34 2.63 3.84
N LEU A 63 0.02 3.93 3.90
CA LEU A 63 1.36 4.38 4.26
C LEU A 63 1.76 3.90 5.65
N ALA A 64 0.87 4.06 6.64
CA ALA A 64 1.15 3.65 8.01
C ALA A 64 1.31 2.13 8.14
N VAL A 65 0.40 1.34 7.57
CA VAL A 65 0.45 -0.13 7.59
C VAL A 65 1.67 -0.64 6.82
N GLY A 66 1.88 -0.14 5.60
CA GLY A 66 3.01 -0.54 4.77
C GLY A 66 4.37 -0.15 5.36
N GLY A 67 4.45 1.01 6.05
CA GLY A 67 5.66 1.42 6.79
C GLY A 67 5.98 0.48 7.95
N MET A 68 4.97 0.07 8.73
CA MET A 68 5.15 -0.90 9.82
C MET A 68 5.55 -2.28 9.29
N ILE A 69 4.98 -2.71 8.17
CA ILE A 69 5.37 -3.96 7.50
C ILE A 69 6.81 -3.86 7.01
N SER A 70 7.20 -2.75 6.36
CA SER A 70 8.58 -2.54 5.92
C SER A 70 9.57 -2.64 7.06
N LEU A 71 9.30 -1.95 8.17
CA LEU A 71 10.17 -1.97 9.35
C LEU A 71 10.38 -3.40 9.84
N PHE A 72 9.31 -4.17 9.92
CA PHE A 72 9.36 -5.56 10.36
C PHE A 72 10.15 -6.44 9.38
N LEU A 73 9.92 -6.30 8.07
CA LEU A 73 10.63 -7.04 7.03
C LEU A 73 12.13 -6.72 7.03
N ILE A 74 12.49 -5.44 7.16
CA ILE A 74 13.90 -4.99 7.26
C ILE A 74 14.57 -5.60 8.49
N PHE A 75 13.90 -5.57 9.64
CA PHE A 75 14.42 -6.18 10.85
C PHE A 75 14.70 -7.68 10.66
N ARG A 76 13.79 -8.39 10.01
CA ARG A 76 13.98 -9.82 9.69
C ARG A 76 15.12 -10.07 8.70
N LEU A 77 15.23 -9.25 7.66
CA LEU A 77 16.34 -9.31 6.71
C LEU A 77 17.70 -9.16 7.41
N LEU A 78 17.80 -8.17 8.30
CA LEU A 78 19.02 -7.93 9.07
C LEU A 78 19.32 -9.08 10.04
N GLN A 79 18.32 -9.66 10.68
CA GLN A 79 18.49 -10.82 11.55
C GLN A 79 18.99 -12.05 10.78
N ALA A 80 18.42 -12.31 9.60
CA ALA A 80 18.79 -13.45 8.77
C ALA A 80 20.21 -13.35 8.20
N ASN A 81 20.70 -12.13 7.94
CA ASN A 81 21.97 -11.87 7.27
C ASN A 81 23.01 -11.17 8.21
N LYS A 82 23.04 -11.52 9.48
CA LYS A 82 23.91 -10.85 10.48
C LYS A 82 25.39 -10.81 10.10
N ASN A 83 25.87 -11.82 9.38
CA ASN A 83 27.30 -12.02 9.10
C ASN A 83 27.70 -11.64 7.67
N ASP A 84 26.74 -11.31 6.80
CA ASP A 84 27.01 -10.96 5.41
C ASP A 84 26.10 -9.80 4.95
N ILE A 85 26.64 -8.60 5.07
CA ILE A 85 25.95 -7.36 4.62
C ILE A 85 26.48 -7.02 3.22
N GLY A 86 26.00 -7.77 2.23
CA GLY A 86 26.29 -7.52 0.82
C GLY A 86 25.48 -6.37 0.21
N ILE A 87 25.90 -5.90 -0.95
CA ILE A 87 25.22 -4.81 -1.70
C ILE A 87 23.78 -5.18 -2.07
N GLU A 88 23.50 -6.45 -2.33
CA GLU A 88 22.17 -6.95 -2.65
C GLU A 88 21.21 -6.82 -1.46
N LEU A 89 21.68 -7.08 -0.25
CA LEU A 89 20.92 -6.89 0.97
C LEU A 89 20.56 -5.41 1.17
N ILE A 90 21.53 -4.52 1.00
CA ILE A 90 21.30 -3.07 1.12
C ILE A 90 20.28 -2.60 0.08
N ALA A 91 20.44 -3.02 -1.18
CA ALA A 91 19.50 -2.69 -2.23
C ALA A 91 18.08 -3.20 -1.91
N THR A 92 17.94 -4.43 -1.41
CA THR A 92 16.65 -5.02 -1.01
C THR A 92 16.01 -4.23 0.14
N ILE A 93 16.79 -3.84 1.15
CA ILE A 93 16.31 -3.01 2.28
C ILE A 93 15.75 -1.68 1.77
N ILE A 94 16.49 -0.99 0.89
CA ILE A 94 16.06 0.28 0.31
C ILE A 94 14.75 0.09 -0.49
N LEU A 95 14.68 -0.94 -1.30
CA LEU A 95 13.48 -1.24 -2.10
C LEU A 95 12.29 -1.59 -1.22
N VAL A 96 12.46 -2.40 -0.18
CA VAL A 96 11.40 -2.69 0.79
C VAL A 96 10.91 -1.41 1.47
N ALA A 97 11.84 -0.56 1.94
CA ALA A 97 11.52 0.68 2.63
C ALA A 97 10.72 1.66 1.76
N LEU A 98 11.02 1.72 0.46
CA LEU A 98 10.37 2.65 -0.47
C LEU A 98 9.07 2.08 -1.08
N ILE A 99 9.09 0.82 -1.48
CA ILE A 99 8.00 0.24 -2.28
C ILE A 99 6.84 -0.26 -1.42
N SER A 100 7.12 -0.89 -0.26
CA SER A 100 6.05 -1.47 0.56
C SER A 100 5.05 -0.42 1.07
N PRO A 101 5.45 0.73 1.66
CA PRO A 101 4.50 1.76 2.08
C PRO A 101 3.69 2.31 0.91
N ARG A 102 4.34 2.59 -0.22
CA ARG A 102 3.68 3.10 -1.42
C ARG A 102 2.66 2.12 -2.00
N ALA A 103 3.04 0.86 -2.12
CA ALA A 103 2.17 -0.18 -2.65
C ALA A 103 0.92 -0.37 -1.78
N HIS A 104 1.07 -0.42 -0.45
CA HIS A 104 -0.06 -0.50 0.47
C HIS A 104 -0.93 0.76 0.41
N ALA A 105 -0.33 1.96 0.30
CA ALA A 105 -1.07 3.20 0.13
C ALA A 105 -1.92 3.21 -1.14
N LEU A 106 -1.38 2.72 -2.26
CA LEU A 106 -2.08 2.61 -3.53
C LEU A 106 -3.25 1.62 -3.46
N ILE A 107 -3.03 0.44 -2.85
CA ILE A 107 -4.07 -0.58 -2.69
C ILE A 107 -5.23 -0.04 -1.84
N PHE A 108 -4.93 0.61 -0.71
CA PHE A 108 -5.96 1.09 0.21
C PHE A 108 -6.62 2.38 -0.30
N CYS A 109 -5.89 3.24 -1.02
CA CYS A 109 -6.47 4.38 -1.73
C CYS A 109 -7.50 3.92 -2.76
N ARG A 110 -7.13 2.92 -3.57
CA ARG A 110 -8.04 2.32 -4.56
C ARG A 110 -9.25 1.65 -3.90
N HIS A 111 -9.06 1.04 -2.73
CA HIS A 111 -10.17 0.52 -1.92
C HIS A 111 -11.14 1.64 -1.54
N GLY A 112 -10.63 2.74 -0.98
CA GLY A 112 -11.43 3.91 -0.63
C GLY A 112 -12.17 4.52 -1.83
N TYR A 113 -11.50 4.62 -2.97
CA TYR A 113 -12.12 5.05 -4.23
C TYR A 113 -13.24 4.12 -4.69
N GLY A 114 -13.04 2.79 -4.61
CA GLY A 114 -14.07 1.82 -4.93
C GLY A 114 -15.29 1.92 -4.02
N MET A 115 -15.09 2.21 -2.73
CA MET A 115 -16.19 2.48 -1.79
C MET A 115 -16.96 3.76 -2.13
N LEU A 116 -16.25 4.81 -2.54
CA LEU A 116 -16.84 6.07 -2.99
C LEU A 116 -17.73 5.86 -4.23
N MET A 117 -17.35 4.91 -5.12
CA MET A 117 -18.12 4.50 -6.29
C MET A 117 -19.24 3.47 -5.99
N GLY A 118 -19.54 3.22 -4.71
CA GLY A 118 -20.60 2.31 -4.29
C GLY A 118 -20.25 0.81 -4.38
N ARG A 119 -19.02 0.45 -4.73
CA ARG A 119 -18.56 -0.95 -4.79
C ARG A 119 -18.26 -1.43 -3.37
N ARG A 120 -18.97 -2.47 -2.92
CA ARG A 120 -18.78 -2.98 -1.54
C ARG A 120 -17.92 -4.23 -1.50
N TRP A 121 -18.47 -5.37 -1.86
CA TRP A 121 -17.79 -6.67 -1.72
C TRP A 121 -16.69 -6.89 -2.76
N SER A 122 -16.91 -6.49 -4.00
CA SER A 122 -15.91 -6.66 -5.07
C SER A 122 -14.60 -5.92 -4.76
N ILE A 123 -14.67 -4.80 -4.01
CA ILE A 123 -13.45 -4.07 -3.65
C ILE A 123 -12.69 -4.74 -2.49
N VAL A 124 -13.39 -5.38 -1.55
CA VAL A 124 -12.75 -6.17 -0.48
C VAL A 124 -11.96 -7.33 -1.08
N LEU A 125 -12.60 -8.11 -1.97
CA LEU A 125 -11.94 -9.23 -2.64
C LEU A 125 -10.74 -8.78 -3.48
N ARG A 126 -10.87 -7.66 -4.19
CA ARG A 126 -9.77 -7.08 -4.97
C ARG A 126 -8.62 -6.62 -4.08
N THR A 127 -8.92 -5.98 -2.95
CA THR A 127 -7.90 -5.55 -1.98
C THR A 127 -7.21 -6.74 -1.37
N PHE A 128 -7.96 -7.76 -0.97
CA PHE A 128 -7.43 -9.02 -0.50
C PHE A 128 -6.44 -9.63 -1.50
N PHE A 129 -6.84 -9.77 -2.76
CA PHE A 129 -5.98 -10.33 -3.81
C PHE A 129 -4.67 -9.54 -3.97
N TRP A 130 -4.75 -8.21 -4.09
CA TRP A 130 -3.57 -7.37 -4.26
C TRP A 130 -2.67 -7.34 -3.02
N THR A 131 -3.25 -7.37 -1.81
CA THR A 131 -2.48 -7.42 -0.56
C THR A 131 -1.76 -8.76 -0.43
N ALA A 132 -2.43 -9.88 -0.75
CA ALA A 132 -1.84 -11.21 -0.72
C ALA A 132 -0.71 -11.32 -1.74
N LEU A 133 -0.92 -10.85 -2.98
CA LEU A 133 0.10 -10.83 -4.02
C LEU A 133 1.31 -9.99 -3.62
N LEU A 134 1.08 -8.78 -3.10
CA LEU A 134 2.15 -7.89 -2.66
C LEU A 134 2.96 -8.50 -1.52
N LEU A 135 2.29 -9.05 -0.51
CA LEU A 135 2.97 -9.65 0.63
C LEU A 135 3.80 -10.85 0.20
N THR A 136 3.24 -11.75 -0.61
CA THR A 136 3.98 -12.88 -1.18
C THR A 136 5.20 -12.41 -1.97
N ALA A 137 5.06 -11.39 -2.80
CA ALA A 137 6.16 -10.84 -3.59
C ALA A 137 7.26 -10.20 -2.71
N LEU A 138 6.88 -9.46 -1.65
CA LEU A 138 7.82 -8.88 -0.70
C LEU A 138 8.62 -9.96 0.05
N TYR A 139 7.98 -11.04 0.48
CA TYR A 139 8.71 -12.16 1.11
C TYR A 139 9.58 -12.91 0.10
N SER A 140 9.10 -13.11 -1.12
CA SER A 140 9.91 -13.76 -2.16
C SER A 140 11.15 -12.94 -2.54
N SER A 141 11.14 -11.62 -2.32
CA SER A 141 12.30 -10.75 -2.57
C SER A 141 13.49 -11.03 -1.65
N PHE A 142 13.29 -11.76 -0.53
CA PHE A 142 14.35 -12.18 0.37
C PHE A 142 15.25 -13.26 -0.24
N TYR A 143 14.66 -14.06 -1.12
CA TYR A 143 15.36 -15.19 -1.77
C TYR A 143 15.66 -14.91 -3.24
N LEU A 144 14.88 -14.04 -3.86
CA LEU A 144 14.93 -13.77 -5.29
C LEU A 144 14.91 -12.26 -5.56
N THR A 145 16.07 -11.62 -5.58
CA THR A 145 16.20 -10.17 -5.83
C THR A 145 15.54 -9.73 -7.16
N ARG A 146 15.54 -10.61 -8.18
CA ARG A 146 14.93 -10.32 -9.49
C ARG A 146 13.42 -10.07 -9.45
N ILE A 147 12.72 -10.44 -8.36
CA ILE A 147 11.27 -10.24 -8.24
C ILE A 147 10.86 -8.76 -8.26
N TRP A 148 11.80 -7.85 -7.95
CA TRP A 148 11.56 -6.40 -8.02
C TRP A 148 11.18 -5.91 -9.42
N ILE A 149 11.61 -6.61 -10.47
CA ILE A 149 11.22 -6.34 -11.86
C ILE A 149 9.69 -6.49 -12.04
N PHE A 150 9.05 -7.36 -11.25
CA PHE A 150 7.61 -7.58 -11.29
C PHE A 150 6.83 -6.70 -10.31
N ILE A 151 7.46 -6.23 -9.23
CA ILE A 151 6.80 -5.40 -8.21
C ILE A 151 6.78 -3.94 -8.63
N ILE A 152 7.89 -3.40 -9.13
CA ILE A 152 8.05 -1.97 -9.39
C ILE A 152 7.09 -1.47 -10.49
N PRO A 153 6.96 -2.09 -11.67
CA PRO A 153 6.11 -1.56 -12.74
C PRO A 153 4.63 -1.42 -12.36
N PRO A 154 3.97 -2.40 -11.72
CA PRO A 154 2.58 -2.24 -11.26
C PRO A 154 2.40 -1.09 -10.26
N VAL A 155 3.38 -0.88 -9.37
CA VAL A 155 3.34 0.22 -8.40
C VAL A 155 3.40 1.57 -9.12
N LEU A 156 4.35 1.75 -10.03
CA LEU A 156 4.48 2.98 -10.82
C LEU A 156 3.27 3.26 -11.72
N LEU A 157 2.70 2.23 -12.34
CA LEU A 157 1.47 2.35 -13.13
C LEU A 157 0.25 2.73 -12.27
N ALA A 158 0.16 2.16 -11.06
CA ALA A 158 -0.91 2.51 -10.14
C ALA A 158 -0.75 3.93 -9.59
N GLU A 159 0.48 4.41 -9.38
CA GLU A 159 0.79 5.77 -8.90
C GLU A 159 0.28 6.85 -9.88
N LYS A 160 0.42 6.64 -11.19
CA LYS A 160 -0.15 7.53 -12.20
C LYS A 160 -1.67 7.71 -12.06
N ARG A 161 -2.38 6.68 -11.62
CA ARG A 161 -3.85 6.71 -11.41
C ARG A 161 -4.25 7.18 -10.01
N ALA A 162 -3.32 7.19 -9.07
CA ALA A 162 -3.60 7.55 -7.68
C ALA A 162 -4.08 9.00 -7.55
N HIS A 163 -3.55 9.90 -8.38
CA HIS A 163 -3.99 11.28 -8.45
C HIS A 163 -5.50 11.38 -8.70
N ASP A 164 -6.02 10.63 -9.66
CA ASP A 164 -7.45 10.63 -9.99
C ASP A 164 -8.30 10.09 -8.83
N TRP A 165 -7.81 9.06 -8.13
CA TRP A 165 -8.53 8.48 -6.99
C TRP A 165 -8.59 9.44 -5.80
N VAL A 166 -7.49 10.12 -5.50
CA VAL A 166 -7.44 11.14 -4.45
C VAL A 166 -8.26 12.36 -4.84
N TRP A 167 -8.15 12.80 -6.09
CA TRP A 167 -8.90 13.93 -6.61
C TRP A 167 -10.42 13.71 -6.58
N ALA A 168 -10.87 12.47 -6.76
CA ALA A 168 -12.27 12.11 -6.64
C ALA A 168 -12.85 12.34 -5.23
N ALA A 169 -12.01 12.32 -4.18
CA ALA A 169 -12.41 12.60 -2.80
C ALA A 169 -12.62 14.10 -2.53
N VAL A 170 -12.10 15.00 -3.38
CA VAL A 170 -12.24 16.44 -3.19
C VAL A 170 -13.66 16.85 -3.56
N PRO A 171 -14.43 17.56 -2.67
CA PRO A 171 -15.76 18.04 -2.97
C PRO A 171 -15.80 18.97 -4.19
N ARG A 172 -16.87 18.90 -4.98
CA ARG A 172 -17.00 19.71 -6.21
C ARG A 172 -16.73 21.21 -6.02
N PRO A 173 -17.23 21.89 -4.95
CA PRO A 173 -16.94 23.31 -4.74
C PRO A 173 -15.43 23.57 -4.54
N ALA A 174 -14.78 22.73 -3.73
CA ALA A 174 -13.35 22.86 -3.48
C ALA A 174 -12.51 22.59 -4.74
N ARG A 175 -12.90 21.63 -5.58
CA ARG A 175 -12.25 21.38 -6.89
C ARG A 175 -12.31 22.62 -7.80
N ARG A 176 -13.46 23.30 -7.86
CA ARG A 176 -13.60 24.54 -8.67
C ARG A 176 -12.71 25.64 -8.15
N ARG A 177 -12.62 25.81 -6.81
CA ARG A 177 -11.76 26.82 -6.18
C ARG A 177 -10.28 26.52 -6.45
N LEU A 178 -9.84 25.29 -6.26
CA LEU A 178 -8.46 24.89 -6.52
C LEU A 178 -8.06 25.09 -7.99
N ARG A 179 -8.93 24.75 -8.94
CA ARG A 179 -8.66 24.99 -10.37
C ARG A 179 -8.47 26.46 -10.68
N ARG A 180 -9.26 27.36 -10.07
CA ARG A 180 -9.08 28.81 -10.24
C ARG A 180 -7.72 29.27 -9.70
N ILE A 181 -7.39 28.87 -8.46
CA ILE A 181 -6.09 29.21 -7.86
C ILE A 181 -4.92 28.76 -8.73
N TRP A 182 -4.99 27.53 -9.27
CA TRP A 182 -3.93 27.02 -10.15
C TRP A 182 -3.86 27.75 -11.49
N SER A 183 -5.00 28.09 -12.09
CA SER A 183 -5.01 28.87 -13.33
C SER A 183 -4.46 30.27 -13.12
N ASP A 184 -4.75 30.90 -12.00
CA ASP A 184 -4.23 32.24 -11.68
C ASP A 184 -2.72 32.19 -11.38
N ALA A 185 -2.25 31.17 -10.65
CA ALA A 185 -0.83 30.95 -10.39
C ALA A 185 -0.02 30.61 -11.68
N SER A 186 -0.63 29.91 -12.64
CA SER A 186 0.05 29.66 -13.92
C SER A 186 0.15 30.93 -14.78
N ARG A 187 -0.86 31.80 -14.77
CA ARG A 187 -0.83 33.08 -15.48
C ARG A 187 0.21 34.04 -14.89
N SER A 188 0.33 34.12 -13.55
CA SER A 188 1.33 35.00 -12.93
C SER A 188 2.77 34.58 -13.28
N LYS A 189 3.04 33.28 -13.37
CA LYS A 189 4.36 32.79 -13.80
C LYS A 189 4.71 33.17 -15.24
N THR A 190 3.74 33.10 -16.16
CA THR A 190 3.96 33.48 -17.57
C THR A 190 4.27 34.97 -17.72
N ILE A 191 3.68 35.83 -16.88
CA ILE A 191 3.93 37.27 -16.89
C ILE A 191 5.30 37.63 -16.28
N GLU A 192 5.83 36.82 -15.35
CA GLU A 192 7.16 37.04 -14.77
C GLU A 192 8.31 36.54 -15.70
N GLU A 193 8.01 35.70 -16.67
CA GLU A 193 8.97 35.16 -17.64
C GLU A 193 9.03 35.95 -18.95
N GLU A 194 8.11 36.90 -19.20
CA GLU A 194 8.11 37.87 -20.31
C GLU A 194 8.78 39.21 -19.90
#